data_c50f70563403eaac1c19e8b87e325ded
#
_entry.id   c50f70563403eaac1c19e8b87e325ded
#
_cell.length_a   1.000
_cell.length_b   1.000
_cell.length_c   1.000
_cell.angle_alpha   90.00
_cell.angle_beta   90.00
_cell.angle_gamma   90.00
#
_symmetry.space_group_name_H-M   'P 1'
#
loop_
_entity.id
_entity.type
_entity.pdbx_description
1 polymer ?
#
loop_
_entity_poly.entity_id
_entity_poly.type
_entity_poly.pdbx_seq_one_letter_code
_entity_poly.pdbx_strand_id
1 'polypeptide(L)'
;MNNKIVTFHILFALQFVLVAGGMLINIKVGLFSMASILLFTTISLVQLSNDEQTNWKLGQNIMTYMFAVWLCFYLLEILNPNNVQAAWNINLTPYALIPLICAFVVPLIVRSKKDIELLLIIWSVFVLIFTIKGYWQKNYGFSSKDLYFLHVLGGWRTHIIWSGIRYFSCFSDAANYGVHAAMSAVVFTISAFFVESKRLRIYFLCIAIGGLYGMGISGTRAAMGVIMGGMLMVTVIAKNWKALLGGIIISISVFVFFNYTNIG
;
A
#
# COMPACT_ATOMS: atom_id res chain seq x y z
N MET A 1 -13.85 24.05 -0.76
CA MET A 1 -13.50 22.62 -0.59
C MET A 1 -14.21 22.13 0.66
N ASN A 2 -14.91 21.01 0.62
CA ASN A 2 -15.68 20.53 1.77
C ASN A 2 -14.70 20.12 2.89
N ASN A 3 -14.93 20.59 4.13
CA ASN A 3 -14.04 20.32 5.27
C ASN A 3 -13.76 18.83 5.49
N LYS A 4 -14.71 17.95 5.16
CA LYS A 4 -14.57 16.51 5.28
C LYS A 4 -13.46 15.96 4.38
N ILE A 5 -13.41 16.40 3.11
CA ILE A 5 -12.40 15.94 2.16
C ILE A 5 -11.00 16.47 2.53
N VAL A 6 -10.91 17.69 3.07
CA VAL A 6 -9.64 18.24 3.57
C VAL A 6 -9.11 17.40 4.72
N THR A 7 -9.97 17.14 5.71
CA THR A 7 -9.61 16.28 6.84
C THR A 7 -9.14 14.91 6.39
N PHE A 8 -9.84 14.32 5.39
CA PHE A 8 -9.46 13.04 4.80
C PHE A 8 -8.04 13.07 4.20
N HIS A 9 -7.73 14.08 3.39
CA HIS A 9 -6.41 14.20 2.76
C HIS A 9 -5.29 14.39 3.80
N ILE A 10 -5.53 15.19 4.84
CA ILE A 10 -4.56 15.41 5.93
C ILE A 10 -4.29 14.10 6.67
N LEU A 11 -5.33 13.37 7.03
CA LEU A 11 -5.21 12.11 7.77
C LEU A 11 -4.60 11.01 6.90
N PHE A 12 -4.89 10.99 5.60
CA PHE A 12 -4.25 10.10 4.65
C PHE A 12 -2.74 10.37 4.55
N ALA A 13 -2.33 11.64 4.44
CA ALA A 13 -0.91 12.01 4.44
C ALA A 13 -0.22 11.64 5.76
N LEU A 14 -0.91 11.83 6.90
CA LEU A 14 -0.39 11.50 8.23
C LEU A 14 0.02 10.02 8.35
N GLN A 15 -0.70 9.10 7.70
CA GLN A 15 -0.35 7.68 7.70
C GLN A 15 1.06 7.44 7.19
N PHE A 16 1.38 8.04 6.05
CA PHE A 16 2.70 7.88 5.44
C PHE A 16 3.79 8.56 6.27
N VAL A 17 3.50 9.73 6.85
CA VAL A 17 4.44 10.42 7.75
C VAL A 17 4.77 9.54 8.96
N LEU A 18 3.78 8.88 9.54
CA LEU A 18 3.99 7.99 10.68
C LEU A 18 4.76 6.73 10.31
N VAL A 19 4.46 6.12 9.15
CA VAL A 19 5.23 4.98 8.64
C VAL A 19 6.68 5.37 8.39
N ALA A 20 6.92 6.47 7.68
CA ALA A 20 8.28 6.96 7.43
C ALA A 20 9.00 7.34 8.72
N GLY A 21 8.31 8.02 9.64
CA GLY A 21 8.84 8.41 10.94
C GLY A 21 9.23 7.22 11.82
N GLY A 22 8.54 6.10 11.68
CA GLY A 22 8.87 4.85 12.37
C GLY A 22 10.32 4.40 12.13
N MET A 23 10.79 4.50 10.89
CA MET A 23 12.15 4.10 10.52
C MET A 23 13.14 5.26 10.52
N LEU A 24 12.69 6.48 10.23
CA LEU A 24 13.59 7.65 10.16
C LEU A 24 13.87 8.26 11.54
N ILE A 25 12.91 8.17 12.47
CA ILE A 25 13.00 8.80 13.80
C ILE A 25 13.09 7.73 14.89
N ASN A 26 12.02 6.98 15.10
CA ASN A 26 11.94 5.93 16.11
C ASN A 26 10.82 4.94 15.76
N ILE A 27 11.08 3.63 15.92
CA ILE A 27 10.10 2.58 15.60
C ILE A 27 8.75 2.76 16.32
N LYS A 28 8.74 3.34 17.53
CA LYS A 28 7.52 3.64 18.27
C LYS A 28 6.60 4.63 17.54
N VAL A 29 7.15 5.52 16.71
CA VAL A 29 6.36 6.44 15.88
C VAL A 29 5.51 5.67 14.88
N GLY A 30 6.05 4.59 14.30
CA GLY A 30 5.31 3.73 13.38
C GLY A 30 4.10 3.03 14.03
N LEU A 31 4.15 2.74 15.32
CA LEU A 31 3.02 2.14 16.03
C LEU A 31 1.80 3.07 16.09
N PHE A 32 2.01 4.38 16.08
CA PHE A 32 0.91 5.36 16.03
C PHE A 32 0.17 5.35 14.70
N SER A 33 0.71 4.74 13.64
CA SER A 33 0.01 4.65 12.35
C SER A 33 -1.32 3.91 12.48
N MET A 34 -1.38 2.83 13.26
CA MET A 34 -2.61 2.08 13.54
C MET A 34 -3.62 2.93 14.32
N ALA A 35 -3.16 3.59 15.40
CA ALA A 35 -4.02 4.47 16.18
C ALA A 35 -4.57 5.63 15.35
N SER A 36 -3.75 6.19 14.44
CA SER A 36 -4.18 7.27 13.57
C SER A 36 -5.21 6.83 12.52
N ILE A 37 -5.16 5.59 12.03
CA ILE A 37 -6.21 5.04 11.15
C ILE A 37 -7.53 4.91 11.92
N LEU A 38 -7.51 4.40 13.14
CA LEU A 38 -8.71 4.30 13.98
C LEU A 38 -9.28 5.68 14.30
N LEU A 39 -8.43 6.64 14.63
CA LEU A 39 -8.84 8.03 14.84
C LEU A 39 -9.45 8.64 13.58
N PHE A 40 -8.81 8.42 12.43
CA PHE A 40 -9.33 8.82 11.12
C PHE A 40 -10.72 8.29 10.86
N THR A 41 -10.93 6.98 11.05
CA THR A 41 -12.24 6.36 10.80
C THR A 41 -13.29 6.90 11.73
N THR A 42 -12.96 7.11 13.00
CA THR A 42 -13.87 7.68 14.00
C THR A 42 -14.28 9.12 13.64
N ILE A 43 -13.30 10.00 13.34
CA ILE A 43 -13.57 11.37 12.92
C ILE A 43 -14.42 11.39 11.64
N SER A 44 -14.09 10.56 10.66
CA SER A 44 -14.83 10.48 9.40
C SER A 44 -16.26 10.05 9.62
N LEU A 45 -16.50 9.03 10.44
CA LEU A 45 -17.85 8.55 10.76
C LEU A 45 -18.67 9.61 11.50
N VAL A 46 -18.07 10.31 12.48
CA VAL A 46 -18.74 11.40 13.19
C VAL A 46 -19.09 12.54 12.23
N GLN A 47 -18.17 12.95 11.36
CA GLN A 47 -18.45 13.99 10.36
C GLN A 47 -19.53 13.59 9.36
N LEU A 48 -19.59 12.30 8.97
CA LEU A 48 -20.60 11.77 8.06
C LEU A 48 -21.97 11.63 8.75
N SER A 49 -22.00 11.25 10.03
CA SER A 49 -23.27 11.08 10.76
C SER A 49 -23.93 12.43 11.07
N ASN A 50 -23.15 13.51 11.23
CA ASN A 50 -23.65 14.85 11.44
C ASN A 50 -24.10 15.56 10.15
N ASP A 51 -23.99 14.91 8.99
CA ASP A 51 -24.39 15.46 7.71
C ASP A 51 -25.64 14.74 7.19
N GLU A 52 -26.78 15.41 7.26
CA GLU A 52 -28.06 14.90 6.78
C GLU A 52 -28.07 14.52 5.28
N GLN A 53 -27.14 15.09 4.50
CA GLN A 53 -27.00 14.80 3.07
C GLN A 53 -26.11 13.57 2.77
N THR A 54 -25.64 12.88 3.80
CA THR A 54 -24.78 11.70 3.62
C THR A 54 -25.57 10.55 3.00
N ASN A 55 -25.18 10.14 1.78
CA ASN A 55 -25.77 8.98 1.11
C ASN A 55 -25.08 7.69 1.55
N TRP A 56 -25.54 7.07 2.62
CA TRP A 56 -24.99 5.84 3.18
C TRP A 56 -24.98 4.64 2.22
N LYS A 57 -25.84 4.65 1.18
CA LYS A 57 -25.86 3.58 0.16
C LYS A 57 -24.57 3.46 -0.61
N LEU A 58 -23.78 4.53 -0.72
CA LEU A 58 -22.46 4.50 -1.38
C LEU A 58 -21.43 3.63 -0.64
N GLY A 59 -21.58 3.51 0.68
CA GLY A 59 -20.76 2.59 1.48
C GLY A 59 -21.15 1.12 1.31
N GLN A 60 -22.37 0.84 0.84
CA GLN A 60 -22.88 -0.51 0.60
C GLN A 60 -22.50 -0.96 -0.83
N ASN A 61 -21.22 -1.21 -1.04
CA ASN A 61 -20.69 -1.61 -2.33
C ASN A 61 -20.09 -3.01 -2.27
N ILE A 62 -19.77 -3.58 -3.43
CA ILE A 62 -19.27 -4.96 -3.54
C ILE A 62 -17.98 -5.17 -2.71
N MET A 63 -17.09 -4.16 -2.64
CA MET A 63 -15.85 -4.26 -1.86
C MET A 63 -16.15 -4.36 -0.37
N THR A 64 -17.13 -3.58 0.13
CA THR A 64 -17.58 -3.65 1.52
C THR A 64 -18.11 -5.03 1.87
N TYR A 65 -18.92 -5.63 1.00
CA TYR A 65 -19.42 -6.99 1.21
C TYR A 65 -18.31 -8.04 1.17
N MET A 66 -17.37 -7.93 0.22
CA MET A 66 -16.23 -8.84 0.15
C MET A 66 -15.35 -8.77 1.41
N PHE A 67 -15.06 -7.56 1.91
CA PHE A 67 -14.29 -7.41 3.15
C PHE A 67 -15.09 -7.79 4.40
N ALA A 68 -16.41 -7.69 4.38
CA ALA A 68 -17.25 -8.22 5.46
C ALA A 68 -17.15 -9.75 5.52
N VAL A 69 -17.26 -10.44 4.39
CA VAL A 69 -17.04 -11.90 4.30
C VAL A 69 -15.63 -12.27 4.74
N TRP A 70 -14.62 -11.50 4.31
CA TRP A 70 -13.24 -11.70 4.74
C TRP A 70 -13.06 -11.52 6.25
N LEU A 71 -13.68 -10.51 6.85
CA LEU A 71 -13.67 -10.33 8.30
C LEU A 71 -14.34 -11.51 9.02
N CYS A 72 -15.50 -12.00 8.52
CA CYS A 72 -16.16 -13.18 9.08
C CYS A 72 -15.24 -14.41 9.03
N PHE A 73 -14.58 -14.65 7.91
CA PHE A 73 -13.59 -15.73 7.78
C PHE A 73 -12.47 -15.56 8.82
N TYR A 74 -11.93 -14.34 8.94
CA TYR A 74 -10.85 -14.04 9.90
C TYR A 74 -11.28 -14.26 11.35
N LEU A 75 -12.54 -13.95 11.68
CA LEU A 75 -13.11 -14.22 13.02
C LEU A 75 -13.27 -15.72 13.26
N LEU A 76 -13.68 -16.49 12.26
CA LEU A 76 -13.81 -17.95 12.37
C LEU A 76 -12.47 -18.66 12.58
N GLU A 77 -11.37 -18.06 12.12
CA GLU A 77 -10.02 -18.60 12.34
C GLU A 77 -9.63 -18.72 13.82
N ILE A 78 -10.33 -18.05 14.75
CA ILE A 78 -10.15 -18.23 16.19
C ILE A 78 -10.47 -19.67 16.63
N LEU A 79 -11.34 -20.35 15.88
CA LEU A 79 -11.74 -21.74 16.14
C LEU A 79 -10.74 -22.75 15.56
N ASN A 80 -9.77 -22.31 14.77
CA ASN A 80 -8.75 -23.16 14.19
C ASN A 80 -7.78 -23.62 15.29
N PRO A 81 -7.64 -24.92 15.58
CA PRO A 81 -6.75 -25.42 16.63
C PRO A 81 -5.26 -25.13 16.36
N ASN A 82 -4.89 -24.86 15.12
CA ASN A 82 -3.53 -24.48 14.73
C ASN A 82 -3.31 -22.97 14.75
N ASN A 83 -4.29 -22.17 15.16
CA ASN A 83 -4.19 -20.73 15.20
C ASN A 83 -3.19 -20.27 16.27
N VAL A 84 -2.26 -19.39 15.87
CA VAL A 84 -1.36 -18.71 16.80
C VAL A 84 -2.05 -17.45 17.29
N GLN A 85 -2.68 -17.51 18.46
CA GLN A 85 -3.49 -16.43 19.04
C GLN A 85 -2.81 -15.05 19.02
N ALA A 86 -1.50 -15.00 19.32
CA ALA A 86 -0.74 -13.76 19.31
C ALA A 86 -0.66 -13.15 17.89
N ALA A 87 -0.43 -13.98 16.87
CA ALA A 87 -0.40 -13.52 15.48
C ALA A 87 -1.79 -13.09 14.98
N TRP A 88 -2.84 -13.84 15.37
CA TRP A 88 -4.21 -13.51 15.03
C TRP A 88 -4.63 -12.14 15.58
N ASN A 89 -4.36 -11.87 16.86
CA ASN A 89 -4.68 -10.60 17.52
C ASN A 89 -3.99 -9.40 16.84
N ILE A 90 -2.73 -9.56 16.40
CA ILE A 90 -1.98 -8.50 15.72
C ILE A 90 -2.53 -8.25 14.31
N ASN A 91 -2.94 -9.30 13.62
CA ASN A 91 -3.26 -9.25 12.19
C ASN A 91 -4.74 -8.93 11.90
N LEU A 92 -5.67 -9.22 12.85
CA LEU A 92 -7.10 -8.97 12.66
C LEU A 92 -7.40 -7.52 12.25
N THR A 93 -6.83 -6.57 12.97
CA THR A 93 -7.10 -5.14 12.73
C THR A 93 -6.58 -4.68 11.37
N PRO A 94 -5.28 -4.84 11.02
CA PRO A 94 -4.75 -4.29 9.76
C PRO A 94 -5.23 -5.02 8.51
N TYR A 95 -5.48 -6.34 8.59
CA TYR A 95 -5.77 -7.13 7.40
C TYR A 95 -7.25 -7.45 7.17
N ALA A 96 -8.11 -7.26 8.18
CA ALA A 96 -9.54 -7.53 8.04
C ALA A 96 -10.39 -6.29 8.39
N LEU A 97 -10.22 -5.72 9.57
CA LEU A 97 -11.08 -4.63 10.04
C LEU A 97 -10.85 -3.32 9.28
N ILE A 98 -9.60 -2.87 9.15
CA ILE A 98 -9.27 -1.60 8.45
C ILE A 98 -9.71 -1.63 6.98
N PRO A 99 -9.43 -2.68 6.18
CA PRO A 99 -9.92 -2.76 4.81
C PRO A 99 -11.45 -2.66 4.71
N LEU A 100 -12.20 -3.31 5.61
CA LEU A 100 -13.66 -3.21 5.64
C LEU A 100 -14.10 -1.77 5.92
N ILE A 101 -13.53 -1.12 6.93
CA ILE A 101 -13.89 0.26 7.29
C ILE A 101 -13.55 1.20 6.12
N CYS A 102 -12.38 1.05 5.51
CA CYS A 102 -11.99 1.87 4.37
C CYS A 102 -12.92 1.65 3.16
N ALA A 103 -13.29 0.40 2.85
CA ALA A 103 -14.21 0.09 1.76
C ALA A 103 -15.59 0.74 1.96
N PHE A 104 -16.02 0.90 3.21
CA PHE A 104 -17.27 1.57 3.55
C PHE A 104 -17.14 3.10 3.56
N VAL A 105 -16.13 3.65 4.23
CA VAL A 105 -16.00 5.09 4.52
C VAL A 105 -15.48 5.88 3.30
N VAL A 106 -14.50 5.35 2.58
CA VAL A 106 -13.86 6.09 1.48
C VAL A 106 -14.84 6.52 0.39
N PRO A 107 -15.77 5.68 -0.11
CA PRO A 107 -16.75 6.10 -1.11
C PRO A 107 -17.75 7.15 -0.61
N LEU A 108 -17.94 7.29 0.70
CA LEU A 108 -18.80 8.31 1.28
C LEU A 108 -18.15 9.70 1.23
N ILE A 109 -16.83 9.77 1.25
CA ILE A 109 -16.04 11.02 1.31
C ILE A 109 -15.51 11.40 -0.06
N VAL A 110 -14.84 10.47 -0.75
CA VAL A 110 -14.16 10.69 -2.03
C VAL A 110 -15.17 10.49 -3.16
N ARG A 111 -15.63 11.58 -3.75
CA ARG A 111 -16.70 11.55 -4.76
C ARG A 111 -16.30 12.14 -6.11
N SER A 112 -15.24 12.94 -6.13
CA SER A 112 -14.81 13.62 -7.36
C SER A 112 -13.50 13.05 -7.89
N LYS A 113 -13.31 13.16 -9.21
CA LYS A 113 -12.06 12.81 -9.88
C LYS A 113 -10.87 13.61 -9.31
N LYS A 114 -11.08 14.88 -8.97
CA LYS A 114 -10.06 15.76 -8.38
C LYS A 114 -9.62 15.29 -6.99
N ASP A 115 -10.54 14.75 -6.19
CA ASP A 115 -10.21 14.22 -4.86
C ASP A 115 -9.30 13.00 -5.00
N ILE A 116 -9.59 12.11 -5.96
CA ILE A 116 -8.75 10.94 -6.27
C ILE A 116 -7.37 11.39 -6.78
N GLU A 117 -7.32 12.35 -7.70
CA GLU A 117 -6.04 12.87 -8.21
C GLU A 117 -5.18 13.45 -7.07
N LEU A 118 -5.77 14.18 -6.14
CA LEU A 118 -5.05 14.72 -4.99
C LEU A 118 -4.54 13.62 -4.05
N LEU A 119 -5.34 12.59 -3.79
CA LEU A 119 -4.88 11.41 -3.02
C LEU A 119 -3.69 10.73 -3.69
N LEU A 120 -3.74 10.55 -5.00
CA LEU A 120 -2.65 9.98 -5.77
C LEU A 120 -1.39 10.84 -5.72
N ILE A 121 -1.53 12.16 -5.81
CA ILE A 121 -0.40 13.10 -5.67
C ILE A 121 0.22 12.99 -4.27
N ILE A 122 -0.59 12.98 -3.22
CA ILE A 122 -0.09 12.78 -1.84
C ILE A 122 0.68 11.47 -1.75
N TRP A 123 0.08 10.37 -2.20
CA TRP A 123 0.73 9.06 -2.15
C TRP A 123 2.02 9.01 -2.97
N SER A 124 2.05 9.61 -4.16
CA SER A 124 3.22 9.63 -5.03
C SER A 124 4.45 10.28 -4.38
N VAL A 125 4.25 11.33 -3.56
CA VAL A 125 5.35 11.96 -2.81
C VAL A 125 6.01 10.95 -1.87
N PHE A 126 5.22 10.15 -1.17
CA PHE A 126 5.76 9.12 -0.26
C PHE A 126 6.39 7.94 -1.02
N VAL A 127 5.83 7.57 -2.18
CA VAL A 127 6.47 6.57 -3.06
C VAL A 127 7.86 7.04 -3.50
N LEU A 128 8.02 8.33 -3.83
CA LEU A 128 9.33 8.89 -4.13
C LEU A 128 10.29 8.81 -2.93
N ILE A 129 9.85 9.22 -1.75
CA ILE A 129 10.64 9.16 -0.52
C ILE A 129 11.11 7.72 -0.26
N PHE A 130 10.19 6.75 -0.35
CA PHE A 130 10.50 5.35 -0.13
C PHE A 130 11.44 4.78 -1.20
N THR A 131 11.24 5.16 -2.46
CA THR A 131 12.11 4.74 -3.56
C THR A 131 13.52 5.31 -3.40
N ILE A 132 13.64 6.61 -3.09
CA ILE A 132 14.94 7.28 -2.88
C ILE A 132 15.67 6.66 -1.70
N LYS A 133 15.00 6.42 -0.56
CA LYS A 133 15.64 5.78 0.59
C LYS A 133 16.05 4.33 0.28
N GLY A 134 15.23 3.57 -0.44
CA GLY A 134 15.59 2.22 -0.87
C GLY A 134 16.81 2.22 -1.82
N TYR A 135 16.84 3.16 -2.77
CA TYR A 135 18.01 3.38 -3.63
C TYR A 135 19.27 3.72 -2.81
N TRP A 136 19.12 4.60 -1.81
CA TRP A 136 20.21 4.96 -0.92
C TRP A 136 20.75 3.74 -0.16
N GLN A 137 19.86 2.96 0.47
CA GLN A 137 20.26 1.75 1.19
C GLN A 137 21.04 0.78 0.29
N LYS A 138 20.63 0.64 -0.97
CA LYS A 138 21.29 -0.29 -1.90
C LYS A 138 22.66 0.20 -2.36
N ASN A 139 22.83 1.48 -2.65
CA ASN A 139 24.04 1.99 -3.30
C ASN A 139 25.04 2.61 -2.33
N TYR A 140 24.58 3.14 -1.18
CA TYR A 140 25.41 3.82 -0.18
C TYR A 140 25.42 3.14 1.17
N GLY A 141 24.63 2.08 1.33
CA GLY A 141 24.54 1.33 2.57
C GLY A 141 23.47 1.83 3.54
N PHE A 142 23.39 1.13 4.67
CA PHE A 142 22.41 1.39 5.71
C PHE A 142 22.81 2.57 6.59
N SER A 143 21.85 3.41 6.97
CA SER A 143 22.04 4.45 7.97
C SER A 143 22.26 3.85 9.36
N SER A 144 22.79 4.65 10.32
CA SER A 144 22.97 4.20 11.70
C SER A 144 21.68 3.66 12.34
N LYS A 145 20.52 4.21 11.96
CA LYS A 145 19.22 3.73 12.45
C LYS A 145 18.80 2.43 11.79
N ASP A 146 19.08 2.26 10.50
CA ASP A 146 18.82 1.01 9.79
C ASP A 146 19.70 -0.10 10.38
N LEU A 147 20.98 0.19 10.70
CA LEU A 147 21.89 -0.74 11.35
C LEU A 147 21.43 -1.10 12.78
N TYR A 148 20.96 -0.11 13.54
CA TYR A 148 20.35 -0.37 14.85
C TYR A 148 19.14 -1.32 14.74
N PHE A 149 18.26 -1.08 13.78
CA PHE A 149 17.12 -1.98 13.51
C PHE A 149 17.60 -3.40 13.15
N LEU A 150 18.57 -3.51 12.26
CA LEU A 150 19.06 -4.80 11.81
C LEU A 150 19.74 -5.58 12.95
N HIS A 151 20.65 -4.95 13.69
CA HIS A 151 21.51 -5.66 14.64
C HIS A 151 20.95 -5.73 16.05
N VAL A 152 20.29 -4.67 16.53
CA VAL A 152 19.78 -4.60 17.92
C VAL A 152 18.34 -5.07 18.01
N LEU A 153 17.47 -4.69 17.05
CA LEU A 153 16.06 -5.08 17.06
C LEU A 153 15.79 -6.41 16.33
N GLY A 154 16.83 -7.09 15.85
CA GLY A 154 16.73 -8.42 15.26
C GLY A 154 16.24 -8.46 13.81
N GLY A 155 16.19 -7.33 13.12
CA GLY A 155 15.77 -7.23 11.71
C GLY A 155 16.63 -8.05 10.75
N TRP A 156 17.88 -8.32 11.10
CA TRP A 156 18.80 -9.12 10.28
C TRP A 156 18.23 -10.50 9.93
N ARG A 157 17.40 -11.10 10.78
CA ARG A 157 16.82 -12.45 10.57
C ARG A 157 15.97 -12.56 9.30
N THR A 158 15.37 -11.48 8.88
CA THR A 158 14.45 -11.46 7.71
C THR A 158 15.01 -10.66 6.54
N HIS A 159 16.01 -9.81 6.76
CA HIS A 159 16.56 -8.89 5.76
C HIS A 159 17.92 -9.32 5.22
N ILE A 160 18.69 -10.09 6.00
CA ILE A 160 19.96 -10.66 5.54
C ILE A 160 19.76 -12.16 5.39
N ILE A 161 19.53 -12.59 4.16
CA ILE A 161 19.28 -14.00 3.83
C ILE A 161 20.45 -14.54 3.00
N TRP A 162 20.53 -15.86 2.88
CA TRP A 162 21.64 -16.52 2.15
C TRP A 162 21.76 -16.06 0.69
N SER A 163 20.64 -15.66 0.05
CA SER A 163 20.60 -15.18 -1.34
C SER A 163 20.91 -13.69 -1.50
N GLY A 164 21.08 -12.94 -0.39
CA GLY A 164 21.43 -11.52 -0.45
C GLY A 164 20.74 -10.65 0.61
N ILE A 165 20.82 -9.35 0.39
CA ILE A 165 20.23 -8.34 1.27
C ILE A 165 18.89 -7.89 0.71
N ARG A 166 17.85 -7.94 1.54
CA ARG A 166 16.50 -7.43 1.23
C ARG A 166 16.36 -6.02 1.78
N TYR A 167 16.27 -5.05 0.89
CA TYR A 167 16.13 -3.64 1.29
C TYR A 167 14.70 -3.35 1.71
N PHE A 168 14.53 -2.54 2.75
CA PHE A 168 13.25 -2.29 3.40
C PHE A 168 12.85 -0.81 3.42
N SER A 169 13.72 0.09 2.95
CA SER A 169 13.45 1.52 2.88
C SER A 169 12.99 2.12 4.22
N CYS A 170 11.77 2.66 4.29
CA CYS A 170 11.14 3.21 5.49
C CYS A 170 10.19 2.22 6.17
N PHE A 171 10.16 0.96 5.75
CA PHE A 171 9.30 -0.07 6.33
C PHE A 171 10.08 -0.94 7.30
N SER A 172 9.39 -1.52 8.27
CA SER A 172 9.96 -2.47 9.21
C SER A 172 10.17 -3.87 8.61
N ASP A 173 9.64 -4.11 7.41
CA ASP A 173 9.75 -5.37 6.70
C ASP A 173 9.91 -5.15 5.20
N ALA A 174 10.86 -5.87 4.59
CA ALA A 174 11.11 -5.83 3.16
C ALA A 174 9.93 -6.36 2.33
N ALA A 175 9.13 -7.30 2.88
CA ALA A 175 7.94 -7.77 2.21
C ALA A 175 6.87 -6.67 2.12
N ASN A 176 6.64 -5.94 3.20
CA ASN A 176 5.71 -4.81 3.21
C ASN A 176 6.18 -3.70 2.26
N TYR A 177 7.48 -3.40 2.22
CA TYR A 177 8.04 -2.48 1.24
C TYR A 177 7.79 -2.95 -0.20
N GLY A 178 8.09 -4.22 -0.49
CA GLY A 178 7.91 -4.81 -1.81
C GLY A 178 6.45 -4.78 -2.28
N VAL A 179 5.52 -5.15 -1.40
CA VAL A 179 4.07 -5.12 -1.70
C VAL A 179 3.58 -3.69 -1.92
N HIS A 180 3.99 -2.73 -1.08
CA HIS A 180 3.64 -1.32 -1.24
C HIS A 180 4.19 -0.75 -2.56
N ALA A 181 5.43 -1.06 -2.91
CA ALA A 181 6.07 -0.65 -4.15
C ALA A 181 5.38 -1.26 -5.38
N ALA A 182 5.03 -2.56 -5.33
CA ALA A 182 4.26 -3.23 -6.39
C ALA A 182 2.87 -2.63 -6.56
N MET A 183 2.16 -2.36 -5.45
CA MET A 183 0.86 -1.72 -5.47
C MET A 183 0.93 -0.32 -6.09
N SER A 184 1.95 0.47 -5.73
CA SER A 184 2.16 1.79 -6.32
C SER A 184 2.43 1.68 -7.82
N ALA A 185 3.23 0.72 -8.27
CA ALA A 185 3.49 0.51 -9.69
C ALA A 185 2.19 0.24 -10.48
N VAL A 186 1.32 -0.63 -9.96
CA VAL A 186 0.03 -0.94 -10.59
C VAL A 186 -0.88 0.29 -10.62
N VAL A 187 -1.10 0.93 -9.47
CA VAL A 187 -2.06 2.03 -9.34
C VAL A 187 -1.62 3.23 -10.17
N PHE A 188 -0.33 3.62 -10.15
CA PHE A 188 0.15 4.77 -10.92
C PHE A 188 0.22 4.47 -12.43
N THR A 189 0.47 3.23 -12.83
CA THR A 189 0.33 2.83 -14.24
C THR A 189 -1.11 3.02 -14.71
N ILE A 190 -2.08 2.50 -13.97
CA ILE A 190 -3.51 2.62 -14.31
C ILE A 190 -3.91 4.10 -14.34
N SER A 191 -3.58 4.85 -13.28
CA SER A 191 -3.95 6.26 -13.14
C SER A 191 -3.40 7.13 -14.27
N ALA A 192 -2.22 6.81 -14.80
CA ALA A 192 -1.64 7.51 -15.94
C ALA A 192 -2.52 7.48 -17.19
N PHE A 193 -3.35 6.44 -17.38
CA PHE A 193 -4.29 6.38 -18.49
C PHE A 193 -5.57 7.20 -18.29
N PHE A 194 -5.92 7.50 -17.03
CA PHE A 194 -7.17 8.21 -16.69
C PHE A 194 -6.99 9.70 -16.45
N VAL A 195 -5.74 10.18 -16.23
CA VAL A 195 -5.49 11.61 -16.06
C VAL A 195 -5.45 12.35 -17.39
N GLU A 196 -6.03 13.55 -17.41
CA GLU A 196 -6.11 14.38 -18.62
C GLU A 196 -4.80 15.11 -18.91
N SER A 197 -4.13 15.57 -17.85
CA SER A 197 -2.87 16.32 -17.97
C SER A 197 -1.73 15.42 -18.43
N LYS A 198 -1.12 15.76 -19.58
CA LYS A 198 0.06 15.06 -20.10
C LYS A 198 1.24 15.08 -19.11
N ARG A 199 1.42 16.19 -18.37
CA ARG A 199 2.49 16.32 -17.36
C ARG A 199 2.25 15.35 -16.19
N LEU A 200 1.01 15.29 -15.70
CA LEU A 200 0.66 14.40 -14.61
C LEU A 200 0.73 12.93 -15.02
N ARG A 201 0.38 12.61 -16.27
CA ARG A 201 0.54 11.27 -16.86
C ARG A 201 2.00 10.81 -16.83
N ILE A 202 2.92 11.65 -17.34
CA ILE A 202 4.36 11.33 -17.34
C ILE A 202 4.86 11.17 -15.90
N TYR A 203 4.47 12.08 -15.01
CA TYR A 203 4.82 12.00 -13.60
C TYR A 203 4.39 10.67 -12.98
N PHE A 204 3.14 10.25 -13.16
CA PHE A 204 2.65 8.97 -12.63
C PHE A 204 3.37 7.75 -13.23
N LEU A 205 3.74 7.78 -14.51
CA LEU A 205 4.57 6.72 -15.09
C LEU A 205 5.97 6.67 -14.45
N CYS A 206 6.59 7.81 -14.17
CA CYS A 206 7.85 7.83 -13.43
C CYS A 206 7.71 7.24 -12.02
N ILE A 207 6.61 7.55 -11.32
CA ILE A 207 6.31 6.96 -10.00
C ILE A 207 6.13 5.43 -10.11
N ALA A 208 5.42 4.96 -11.15
CA ALA A 208 5.23 3.53 -11.38
C ALA A 208 6.56 2.80 -11.60
N ILE A 209 7.48 3.39 -12.36
CA ILE A 209 8.83 2.85 -12.58
C ILE A 209 9.61 2.81 -11.25
N GLY A 210 9.51 3.87 -10.44
CA GLY A 210 10.08 3.90 -9.09
C GLY A 210 9.53 2.77 -8.20
N GLY A 211 8.22 2.51 -8.29
CA GLY A 211 7.58 1.38 -7.62
C GLY A 211 8.12 0.02 -8.06
N LEU A 212 8.28 -0.21 -9.38
CA LEU A 212 8.88 -1.44 -9.90
C LEU A 212 10.32 -1.62 -9.39
N TYR A 213 11.11 -0.55 -9.39
CA TYR A 213 12.46 -0.57 -8.83
C TYR A 213 12.48 -0.93 -7.34
N GLY A 214 11.62 -0.26 -6.54
CA GLY A 214 11.49 -0.53 -5.11
C GLY A 214 11.09 -1.98 -4.82
N MET A 215 10.12 -2.51 -5.58
CA MET A 215 9.74 -3.92 -5.49
C MET A 215 10.95 -4.84 -5.77
N GLY A 216 11.73 -4.54 -6.82
CA GLY A 216 12.90 -5.31 -7.18
C GLY A 216 13.92 -5.43 -6.06
N ILE A 217 14.33 -4.29 -5.52
CA ILE A 217 15.36 -4.27 -4.47
C ILE A 217 14.88 -4.84 -3.13
N SER A 218 13.56 -4.94 -2.92
CA SER A 218 13.00 -5.58 -1.72
C SER A 218 13.27 -7.08 -1.65
N GLY A 219 13.57 -7.72 -2.79
CA GLY A 219 13.76 -9.17 -2.88
C GLY A 219 12.51 -9.97 -2.52
N THR A 220 11.31 -9.39 -2.60
CA THR A 220 10.05 -10.02 -2.19
C THR A 220 9.33 -10.59 -3.39
N ARG A 221 9.49 -11.89 -3.63
CA ARG A 221 8.85 -12.60 -4.76
C ARG A 221 7.32 -12.53 -4.72
N ALA A 222 6.72 -12.61 -3.53
CA ALA A 222 5.27 -12.50 -3.35
C ALA A 222 4.70 -11.16 -3.86
N ALA A 223 5.48 -10.08 -3.87
CA ALA A 223 5.06 -8.78 -4.40
C ALA A 223 4.77 -8.82 -5.91
N MET A 224 5.35 -9.75 -6.67
CA MET A 224 5.02 -9.97 -8.09
C MET A 224 3.55 -10.36 -8.27
N GLY A 225 2.99 -11.12 -7.32
CA GLY A 225 1.58 -11.47 -7.32
C GLY A 225 0.65 -10.26 -7.29
N VAL A 226 1.07 -9.16 -6.66
CA VAL A 226 0.31 -7.90 -6.64
C VAL A 226 0.23 -7.29 -8.04
N ILE A 227 1.35 -7.29 -8.80
CA ILE A 227 1.35 -6.77 -10.18
C ILE A 227 0.49 -7.66 -11.07
N MET A 228 0.69 -8.98 -11.01
CA MET A 228 -0.07 -9.93 -11.82
C MET A 228 -1.57 -9.86 -11.52
N GLY A 229 -1.95 -9.89 -10.25
CA GLY A 229 -3.34 -9.78 -9.82
C GLY A 229 -3.96 -8.42 -10.18
N GLY A 230 -3.23 -7.33 -9.97
CA GLY A 230 -3.68 -5.98 -10.30
C GLY A 230 -3.91 -5.80 -11.79
N MET A 231 -2.99 -6.25 -12.63
CA MET A 231 -3.14 -6.19 -14.10
C MET A 231 -4.27 -7.10 -14.60
N LEU A 232 -4.42 -8.30 -14.03
CA LEU A 232 -5.54 -9.19 -14.33
C LEU A 232 -6.88 -8.52 -14.00
N MET A 233 -7.01 -7.92 -12.83
CA MET A 233 -8.23 -7.21 -12.42
C MET A 233 -8.57 -6.06 -13.38
N VAL A 234 -7.58 -5.29 -13.81
CA VAL A 234 -7.79 -4.21 -14.79
C VAL A 234 -8.34 -4.76 -16.10
N THR A 235 -7.80 -5.88 -16.58
CA THR A 235 -8.25 -6.48 -17.84
C THR A 235 -9.68 -7.01 -17.76
N VAL A 236 -10.03 -7.62 -16.62
CA VAL A 236 -11.40 -8.10 -16.35
C VAL A 236 -12.38 -6.93 -16.31
N ILE A 237 -12.03 -5.86 -15.60
CA ILE A 237 -12.90 -4.68 -15.46
C ILE A 237 -13.03 -3.92 -16.78
N ALA A 238 -11.93 -3.72 -17.49
CA ALA A 238 -11.92 -2.99 -18.77
C ALA A 238 -12.59 -3.75 -19.92
N LYS A 239 -12.83 -5.05 -19.78
CA LYS A 239 -13.39 -5.94 -20.82
C LYS A 239 -12.71 -5.76 -22.19
N ASN A 240 -11.42 -5.45 -22.17
CA ASN A 240 -10.65 -5.15 -23.37
C ASN A 240 -9.49 -6.15 -23.52
N TRP A 241 -9.56 -6.95 -24.56
CA TRP A 241 -8.56 -7.99 -24.83
C TRP A 241 -7.14 -7.43 -25.07
N LYS A 242 -7.02 -6.20 -25.58
CA LYS A 242 -5.72 -5.53 -25.75
C LYS A 242 -5.08 -5.19 -24.39
N ALA A 243 -5.91 -4.78 -23.43
CA ALA A 243 -5.47 -4.56 -22.05
C ALA A 243 -5.04 -5.90 -21.41
N LEU A 244 -5.73 -7.00 -21.71
CA LEU A 244 -5.36 -8.34 -21.28
C LEU A 244 -3.96 -8.71 -21.79
N LEU A 245 -3.72 -8.60 -23.10
CA LEU A 245 -2.42 -8.88 -23.68
C LEU A 245 -1.31 -8.01 -23.11
N GLY A 246 -1.57 -6.70 -22.96
CA GLY A 246 -0.62 -5.78 -22.32
C GLY A 246 -0.29 -6.18 -20.89
N GLY A 247 -1.30 -6.53 -20.10
CA GLY A 247 -1.13 -7.00 -18.71
C GLY A 247 -0.31 -8.30 -18.63
N ILE A 248 -0.57 -9.26 -19.51
CA ILE A 248 0.20 -10.52 -19.60
C ILE A 248 1.66 -10.23 -19.96
N ILE A 249 1.90 -9.40 -20.99
CA ILE A 249 3.27 -9.04 -21.42
C ILE A 249 4.04 -8.38 -20.29
N ILE A 250 3.43 -7.41 -19.59
CA ILE A 250 4.06 -6.74 -18.44
C ILE A 250 4.37 -7.76 -17.34
N SER A 251 3.43 -8.64 -17.00
CA SER A 251 3.60 -9.64 -15.96
C SER A 251 4.73 -10.61 -16.29
N ILE A 252 4.79 -11.10 -17.53
CA ILE A 252 5.87 -11.98 -18.01
C ILE A 252 7.21 -11.23 -18.00
N SER A 253 7.25 -9.99 -18.49
CA SER A 253 8.48 -9.19 -18.52
C SER A 253 9.03 -8.94 -17.12
N VAL A 254 8.17 -8.63 -16.16
CA VAL A 254 8.53 -8.47 -14.74
C VAL A 254 9.05 -9.79 -14.17
N PHE A 255 8.36 -10.90 -14.42
CA PHE A 255 8.79 -12.22 -13.97
C PHE A 255 10.15 -12.61 -14.54
N VAL A 256 10.35 -12.45 -15.85
CA VAL A 256 11.62 -12.73 -16.53
C VAL A 256 12.73 -11.83 -15.96
N PHE A 257 12.50 -10.52 -15.86
CA PHE A 257 13.46 -9.57 -15.30
C PHE A 257 13.95 -10.00 -13.91
N PHE A 258 13.05 -10.39 -13.01
CA PHE A 258 13.40 -10.82 -11.66
C PHE A 258 14.16 -12.15 -11.61
N ASN A 259 13.82 -13.09 -12.49
CA ASN A 259 14.55 -14.37 -12.54
C ASN A 259 15.96 -14.24 -13.15
N TYR A 260 16.13 -13.35 -14.12
CA TYR A 260 17.45 -13.16 -14.77
C TYR A 260 18.39 -12.24 -14.01
N THR A 261 17.88 -11.30 -13.24
CA THR A 261 18.73 -10.30 -12.56
C THR A 261 19.27 -10.77 -11.21
N ASN A 262 18.93 -12.00 -10.76
CA ASN A 262 19.30 -12.51 -9.43
C ASN A 262 19.11 -11.49 -8.29
N ILE A 263 18.14 -10.59 -8.44
CA ILE A 263 17.77 -9.61 -7.42
C ILE A 263 16.77 -10.32 -6.50
N GLY A 264 17.28 -11.03 -5.51
CA GLY A 264 16.47 -11.71 -4.52
C GLY A 264 16.97 -13.09 -4.15
#